data_96b9e4b684da7996bc35cadc1f90fe2e
#
_entry.id   96b9e4b684da7996bc35cadc1f90fe2e
#
_cell.length_a   1.000
_cell.length_b   1.000
_cell.length_c   1.000
_cell.angle_alpha   90.00
_cell.angle_beta   90.00
_cell.angle_gamma   90.00
#
_symmetry.space_group_name_H-M   'P 1'
#
loop_
_entity.id
_entity.type
_entity.pdbx_description
1 polymer ?
#
loop_
_entity_poly.entity_id
_entity_poly.type
_entity_poly.pdbx_seq_one_letter_code
_entity_poly.pdbx_strand_id
1 'polypeptide(L)'
;MEYMARPVKPNGAVAERNPERTRERILSAALQEFAANGFAGARVDAIARGAAINKRMLYHYFGNKEHLFREVLRRKITERQASAEGLSGDPAESLPFWFKLSCRDADWVRLLEWEALQEADNPLIDGAGRRALAIRALGRIRQQQALGYLAGEFEPRHLLLAMRSLTMFPMAFPQLARLITGQPVSNPHFQKKYAEFLKKFAAAFQSAGGRRNKTNFEN
;
A
#
# COMPACT_ATOMS: atom_id res chain seq x y z
N MET A 1 -17.37 4.45 -71.86
CA MET A 1 -16.93 3.42 -70.92
C MET A 1 -16.30 4.13 -69.70
N GLU A 2 -17.08 4.30 -68.69
CA GLU A 2 -16.71 5.07 -67.48
C GLU A 2 -16.18 4.08 -66.43
N TYR A 3 -14.91 4.27 -66.06
CA TYR A 3 -14.20 3.39 -65.09
C TYR A 3 -14.55 3.86 -63.70
N MET A 4 -15.53 3.20 -63.06
CA MET A 4 -15.86 3.46 -61.64
C MET A 4 -14.70 3.01 -60.74
N ALA A 5 -14.03 3.98 -60.10
CA ALA A 5 -13.05 3.74 -59.04
C ALA A 5 -13.73 3.20 -57.79
N ARG A 6 -13.29 2.03 -57.29
CA ARG A 6 -13.72 1.45 -56.01
C ARG A 6 -13.26 2.35 -54.87
N PRO A 7 -14.11 2.61 -53.85
CA PRO A 7 -13.68 3.36 -52.67
C PRO A 7 -12.67 2.54 -51.87
N VAL A 8 -11.51 3.13 -51.60
CA VAL A 8 -10.49 2.62 -50.67
C VAL A 8 -11.07 2.70 -49.28
N LYS A 9 -11.23 1.55 -48.59
CA LYS A 9 -11.58 1.51 -47.19
C LYS A 9 -10.47 2.23 -46.38
N PRO A 10 -10.82 3.14 -45.46
CA PRO A 10 -9.80 3.75 -44.58
C PRO A 10 -9.18 2.64 -43.75
N ASN A 11 -7.85 2.55 -43.81
CA ASN A 11 -7.03 1.72 -42.95
C ASN A 11 -7.44 2.01 -41.47
N GLY A 12 -7.97 0.98 -40.79
CA GLY A 12 -8.28 1.06 -39.38
C GLY A 12 -7.03 1.54 -38.65
N ALA A 13 -7.16 2.63 -37.95
CA ALA A 13 -6.11 3.18 -37.07
C ALA A 13 -5.58 2.05 -36.20
N VAL A 14 -4.35 1.60 -36.48
CA VAL A 14 -3.58 0.75 -35.56
C VAL A 14 -3.42 1.60 -34.33
N ALA A 15 -4.25 1.33 -33.30
CA ALA A 15 -4.13 1.99 -32.02
C ALA A 15 -2.66 1.90 -31.58
N GLU A 16 -2.01 3.05 -31.49
CA GLU A 16 -0.60 3.20 -31.13
C GLU A 16 -0.37 2.34 -29.88
N ARG A 17 0.42 1.28 -30.03
CA ARG A 17 0.73 0.34 -28.93
C ARG A 17 1.60 1.08 -27.95
N ASN A 18 0.99 1.79 -26.99
CA ASN A 18 1.71 2.43 -25.91
C ASN A 18 2.18 1.34 -24.91
N PRO A 19 3.50 1.00 -24.89
CA PRO A 19 4.04 -0.05 -24.04
C PRO A 19 3.77 0.21 -22.56
N GLU A 20 3.86 1.48 -22.11
CA GLU A 20 3.62 1.88 -20.73
C GLU A 20 2.15 1.60 -20.33
N ARG A 21 1.20 1.96 -21.16
CA ARG A 21 -0.22 1.67 -20.93
C ARG A 21 -0.49 0.17 -20.85
N THR A 22 0.20 -0.62 -21.65
CA THR A 22 0.09 -2.08 -21.60
C THR A 22 0.69 -2.62 -20.30
N ARG A 23 1.87 -2.13 -19.90
CA ARG A 23 2.52 -2.48 -18.64
C ARG A 23 1.62 -2.18 -17.44
N GLU A 24 1.00 -1.00 -17.41
CA GLU A 24 0.08 -0.59 -16.35
C GLU A 24 -1.17 -1.49 -16.27
N ARG A 25 -1.73 -1.88 -17.39
CA ARG A 25 -2.87 -2.82 -17.45
C ARG A 25 -2.50 -4.19 -16.88
N ILE A 26 -1.30 -4.69 -17.20
CA ILE A 26 -0.81 -5.96 -16.66
C ILE A 26 -0.62 -5.86 -15.16
N LEU A 27 0.03 -4.81 -14.66
CA LEU A 27 0.25 -4.60 -13.22
C LEU A 27 -1.07 -4.46 -12.45
N SER A 28 -2.07 -3.77 -13.02
CA SER A 28 -3.38 -3.62 -12.39
C SER A 28 -4.15 -4.95 -12.34
N ALA A 29 -4.16 -5.72 -13.43
CA ALA A 29 -4.78 -7.05 -13.45
C ALA A 29 -4.05 -8.03 -12.52
N ALA A 30 -2.72 -7.95 -12.46
CA ALA A 30 -1.90 -8.78 -11.58
C ALA A 30 -2.15 -8.45 -10.10
N LEU A 31 -2.30 -7.17 -9.75
CA LEU A 31 -2.65 -6.75 -8.39
C LEU A 31 -3.96 -7.40 -7.94
N GLN A 32 -5.01 -7.33 -8.76
CA GLN A 32 -6.31 -7.93 -8.44
C GLN A 32 -6.21 -9.44 -8.27
N GLU A 33 -5.52 -10.12 -9.18
CA GLU A 33 -5.39 -11.58 -9.14
C GLU A 33 -4.56 -12.03 -7.92
N PHE A 34 -3.44 -11.36 -7.63
CA PHE A 34 -2.61 -11.68 -6.47
C PHE A 34 -3.29 -11.34 -5.14
N ALA A 35 -4.02 -10.24 -5.05
CA ALA A 35 -4.76 -9.90 -3.85
C ALA A 35 -5.90 -10.89 -3.57
N ALA A 36 -6.55 -11.43 -4.62
CA ALA A 36 -7.63 -12.39 -4.47
C ALA A 36 -7.14 -13.81 -4.13
N ASN A 37 -6.06 -14.28 -4.75
CA ASN A 37 -5.67 -15.69 -4.77
C ASN A 37 -4.29 -15.96 -4.17
N GLY A 38 -3.56 -14.94 -3.71
CA GLY A 38 -2.16 -15.05 -3.28
C GLY A 38 -1.20 -15.35 -4.42
N PHE A 39 0.09 -15.39 -4.11
CA PHE A 39 1.09 -15.71 -5.12
C PHE A 39 0.92 -17.12 -5.68
N ALA A 40 0.75 -18.13 -4.83
CA ALA A 40 0.64 -19.52 -5.25
C ALA A 40 -0.61 -19.77 -6.11
N GLY A 41 -1.78 -19.28 -5.66
CA GLY A 41 -3.08 -19.50 -6.30
C GLY A 41 -3.32 -18.67 -7.56
N ALA A 42 -2.65 -17.54 -7.72
CA ALA A 42 -2.82 -16.65 -8.86
C ALA A 42 -2.46 -17.31 -10.20
N ARG A 43 -3.30 -17.12 -11.21
CA ARG A 43 -3.15 -17.71 -12.54
C ARG A 43 -2.74 -16.67 -13.56
N VAL A 44 -1.60 -16.90 -14.22
CA VAL A 44 -1.07 -16.00 -15.28
C VAL A 44 -2.08 -15.83 -16.44
N ASP A 45 -2.87 -16.87 -16.73
CA ASP A 45 -3.91 -16.79 -17.75
C ASP A 45 -5.06 -15.85 -17.35
N ALA A 46 -5.43 -15.80 -16.05
CA ALA A 46 -6.41 -14.85 -15.53
C ALA A 46 -5.88 -13.42 -15.62
N ILE A 47 -4.62 -13.20 -15.23
CA ILE A 47 -3.96 -11.89 -15.36
C ILE A 47 -3.94 -11.43 -16.82
N ALA A 48 -3.54 -12.30 -17.75
CA ALA A 48 -3.48 -11.95 -19.16
C ALA A 48 -4.87 -11.58 -19.74
N ARG A 49 -5.92 -12.32 -19.36
CA ARG A 49 -7.32 -11.99 -19.72
C ARG A 49 -7.73 -10.65 -19.12
N GLY A 50 -7.49 -10.42 -17.82
CA GLY A 50 -7.82 -9.15 -17.14
C GLY A 50 -7.11 -7.95 -17.76
N ALA A 51 -5.87 -8.13 -18.23
CA ALA A 51 -5.09 -7.12 -18.92
C ALA A 51 -5.46 -6.99 -20.44
N ALA A 52 -6.37 -7.82 -20.95
CA ALA A 52 -6.72 -7.91 -22.38
C ALA A 52 -5.48 -8.07 -23.29
N ILE A 53 -4.60 -9.02 -22.93
CA ILE A 53 -3.41 -9.42 -23.71
C ILE A 53 -3.31 -10.93 -23.76
N ASN A 54 -2.39 -11.45 -24.57
CA ASN A 54 -2.06 -12.88 -24.54
C ASN A 54 -0.93 -13.16 -23.51
N LYS A 55 -0.84 -14.41 -23.08
CA LYS A 55 0.15 -14.88 -22.09
C LYS A 55 1.59 -14.67 -22.54
N ARG A 56 1.88 -14.81 -23.84
CA ARG A 56 3.23 -14.58 -24.41
C ARG A 56 3.67 -13.13 -24.19
N MET A 57 2.75 -12.18 -24.40
CA MET A 57 3.01 -10.76 -24.17
C MET A 57 3.29 -10.47 -22.68
N LEU A 58 2.55 -11.09 -21.74
CA LEU A 58 2.81 -10.95 -20.32
C LEU A 58 4.25 -11.38 -19.99
N TYR A 59 4.68 -12.54 -20.47
CA TYR A 59 6.05 -13.02 -20.26
C TYR A 59 7.11 -12.16 -20.94
N HIS A 60 6.77 -11.55 -22.09
CA HIS A 60 7.66 -10.58 -22.75
C HIS A 60 7.93 -9.35 -21.86
N TYR A 61 6.91 -8.83 -21.14
CA TYR A 61 7.05 -7.68 -20.26
C TYR A 61 7.71 -8.00 -18.91
N PHE A 62 7.43 -9.14 -18.33
CA PHE A 62 7.78 -9.44 -16.94
C PHE A 62 8.61 -10.72 -16.75
N GLY A 63 8.90 -11.47 -17.79
CA GLY A 63 9.70 -12.67 -17.74
C GLY A 63 9.00 -13.85 -17.05
N ASN A 64 8.63 -13.70 -15.78
CA ASN A 64 7.96 -14.75 -15.00
C ASN A 64 6.97 -14.17 -13.97
N LYS A 65 6.20 -15.06 -13.34
CA LYS A 65 5.18 -14.70 -12.33
C LYS A 65 5.78 -14.05 -11.10
N GLU A 66 6.94 -14.50 -10.66
CA GLU A 66 7.64 -13.97 -9.48
C GLU A 66 8.11 -12.52 -9.72
N HIS A 67 8.68 -12.26 -10.88
CA HIS A 67 9.10 -10.91 -11.27
C HIS A 67 7.89 -9.97 -11.38
N LEU A 68 6.78 -10.44 -11.98
CA LEU A 68 5.53 -9.68 -12.03
C LEU A 68 5.01 -9.36 -10.63
N PHE A 69 5.01 -10.32 -9.71
CA PHE A 69 4.58 -10.10 -8.31
C PHE A 69 5.49 -9.08 -7.60
N ARG A 70 6.80 -9.18 -7.79
CA ARG A 70 7.78 -8.21 -7.27
C ARG A 70 7.50 -6.79 -7.77
N GLU A 71 7.20 -6.64 -9.05
CA GLU A 71 6.86 -5.34 -9.65
C GLU A 71 5.54 -4.78 -9.11
N VAL A 72 4.52 -5.63 -8.89
CA VAL A 72 3.27 -5.22 -8.21
C VAL A 72 3.56 -4.68 -6.82
N LEU A 73 4.35 -5.40 -6.01
CA LEU A 73 4.72 -4.95 -4.67
C LEU A 73 5.52 -3.65 -4.69
N ARG A 74 6.51 -3.50 -5.58
CA ARG A 74 7.28 -2.27 -5.73
C ARG A 74 6.40 -1.08 -6.06
N ARG A 75 5.49 -1.25 -7.03
CA ARG A 75 4.51 -0.23 -7.39
C ARG A 75 3.69 0.19 -6.19
N LYS A 76 3.10 -0.76 -5.45
CA LYS A 76 2.30 -0.47 -4.24
C LYS A 76 3.10 0.26 -3.17
N ILE A 77 4.34 -0.14 -2.94
CA ILE A 77 5.25 0.53 -2.00
C ILE A 77 5.50 1.97 -2.45
N THR A 78 5.81 2.20 -3.74
CA THR A 78 6.07 3.54 -4.29
C THR A 78 4.83 4.44 -4.20
N GLU A 79 3.63 3.94 -4.55
CA GLU A 79 2.37 4.67 -4.43
C GLU A 79 2.08 5.10 -2.98
N ARG A 80 2.31 4.20 -2.02
CA ARG A 80 2.12 4.49 -0.59
C ARG A 80 3.15 5.49 -0.06
N GLN A 81 4.38 5.46 -0.55
CA GLN A 81 5.40 6.45 -0.22
C GLN A 81 5.03 7.83 -0.75
N ALA A 82 4.66 7.91 -2.03
CA ALA A 82 4.22 9.16 -2.66
C ALA A 82 3.00 9.75 -1.93
N SER A 83 2.05 8.90 -1.48
CA SER A 83 0.90 9.34 -0.68
C SER A 83 1.29 9.93 0.67
N ALA A 84 2.47 9.63 1.19
CA ALA A 84 2.97 10.14 2.46
C ALA A 84 3.96 11.31 2.32
N GLU A 85 4.17 11.80 1.10
CA GLU A 85 4.98 13.00 0.86
C GLU A 85 4.32 14.21 1.54
N GLY A 86 5.12 14.98 2.28
CA GLY A 86 4.63 16.12 3.06
C GLY A 86 3.92 15.75 4.37
N LEU A 87 3.75 14.46 4.68
CA LEU A 87 3.22 14.05 5.97
C LEU A 87 4.21 14.40 7.07
N SER A 88 3.72 15.11 8.10
CA SER A 88 4.53 15.42 9.26
C SER A 88 4.97 14.15 10.00
N GLY A 89 6.08 14.22 10.73
CA GLY A 89 6.52 13.11 11.60
C GLY A 89 5.65 12.93 12.85
N ASP A 90 4.70 13.83 13.12
CA ASP A 90 3.82 13.76 14.27
C ASP A 90 2.94 12.50 14.21
N PRO A 91 3.04 11.59 15.20
CA PRO A 91 2.20 10.39 15.26
C PRO A 91 0.69 10.69 15.30
N ALA A 92 0.30 11.84 15.85
CA ALA A 92 -1.12 12.25 15.89
C ALA A 92 -1.69 12.55 14.49
N GLU A 93 -0.85 12.83 13.51
CA GLU A 93 -1.24 13.01 12.10
C GLU A 93 -0.98 11.72 11.31
N SER A 94 0.17 11.09 11.53
CA SER A 94 0.61 9.95 10.72
C SER A 94 -0.19 8.68 10.99
N LEU A 95 -0.61 8.37 12.23
CA LEU A 95 -1.40 7.17 12.52
C LEU A 95 -2.78 7.19 11.85
N PRO A 96 -3.61 8.25 11.98
CA PRO A 96 -4.88 8.35 11.26
C PRO A 96 -4.70 8.29 9.73
N PHE A 97 -3.64 8.90 9.20
CA PHE A 97 -3.34 8.87 7.77
C PHE A 97 -3.07 7.44 7.28
N TRP A 98 -2.15 6.71 7.91
CA TRP A 98 -1.81 5.34 7.52
C TRP A 98 -2.98 4.38 7.67
N PHE A 99 -3.80 4.55 8.71
CA PHE A 99 -5.04 3.79 8.88
C PHE A 99 -6.02 4.04 7.72
N LYS A 100 -6.32 5.31 7.41
CA LYS A 100 -7.21 5.67 6.29
C LYS A 100 -6.68 5.16 4.95
N LEU A 101 -5.37 5.23 4.75
CA LEU A 101 -4.74 4.69 3.54
C LEU A 101 -4.91 3.16 3.47
N SER A 102 -4.79 2.45 4.59
CA SER A 102 -5.03 1.00 4.63
C SER A 102 -6.49 0.65 4.38
N CYS A 103 -7.45 1.46 4.85
CA CYS A 103 -8.87 1.29 4.53
C CYS A 103 -9.18 1.44 3.03
N ARG A 104 -8.48 2.34 2.34
CA ARG A 104 -8.67 2.58 0.90
C ARG A 104 -7.95 1.56 0.02
N ASP A 105 -6.95 0.91 0.56
CA ASP A 105 -6.04 0.02 -0.16
C ASP A 105 -6.05 -1.39 0.44
N ALA A 106 -7.22 -2.01 0.40
CA ALA A 106 -7.42 -3.37 0.94
C ALA A 106 -6.54 -4.42 0.22
N ASP A 107 -6.26 -4.22 -1.06
CA ASP A 107 -5.42 -5.13 -1.85
C ASP A 107 -3.98 -5.17 -1.30
N TRP A 108 -3.46 -4.04 -0.82
CA TRP A 108 -2.16 -4.00 -0.15
C TRP A 108 -2.13 -4.88 1.11
N VAL A 109 -3.16 -4.77 1.95
CA VAL A 109 -3.25 -5.57 3.18
C VAL A 109 -3.32 -7.05 2.83
N ARG A 110 -4.16 -7.44 1.87
CA ARG A 110 -4.27 -8.83 1.39
C ARG A 110 -2.96 -9.39 0.84
N LEU A 111 -2.20 -8.59 0.09
CA LEU A 111 -0.88 -9.01 -0.40
C LEU A 111 0.07 -9.34 0.77
N LEU A 112 0.05 -8.53 1.83
CA LEU A 112 0.88 -8.78 3.02
C LEU A 112 0.39 -9.99 3.83
N GLU A 113 -0.92 -10.22 3.92
CA GLU A 113 -1.49 -11.42 4.55
C GLU A 113 -1.08 -12.69 3.81
N TRP A 114 -1.19 -12.70 2.48
CA TRP A 114 -0.73 -13.81 1.66
C TRP A 114 0.77 -14.07 1.79
N GLU A 115 1.57 -13.01 1.88
CA GLU A 115 3.01 -13.14 2.11
C GLU A 115 3.30 -13.74 3.50
N ALA A 116 2.58 -13.31 4.55
CA ALA A 116 2.72 -13.82 5.91
C ALA A 116 2.31 -15.28 6.06
N LEU A 117 1.43 -15.79 5.20
CA LEU A 117 1.02 -17.21 5.18
C LEU A 117 2.01 -18.12 4.45
N GLN A 118 3.05 -17.58 3.81
CA GLN A 118 4.13 -18.38 3.26
C GLN A 118 5.05 -18.85 4.38
N GLU A 119 5.84 -19.90 4.11
CA GLU A 119 6.79 -20.40 5.08
C GLU A 119 7.74 -19.30 5.56
N ALA A 120 8.00 -19.26 6.87
CA ALA A 120 8.82 -18.23 7.50
C ALA A 120 10.26 -18.12 6.93
N ASP A 121 10.76 -19.19 6.35
CA ASP A 121 12.10 -19.27 5.74
C ASP A 121 12.15 -18.68 4.32
N ASN A 122 11.00 -18.38 3.71
CA ASN A 122 10.98 -17.70 2.42
C ASN A 122 11.41 -16.24 2.57
N PRO A 123 12.44 -15.78 1.83
CA PRO A 123 12.87 -14.39 1.92
C PRO A 123 11.76 -13.47 1.45
N LEU A 124 11.52 -12.39 2.19
CA LEU A 124 10.58 -11.35 1.79
C LEU A 124 10.90 -10.83 0.39
N ILE A 125 9.90 -10.80 -0.46
CA ILE A 125 10.02 -10.22 -1.79
C ILE A 125 10.39 -8.74 -1.66
N ASP A 126 11.44 -8.32 -2.36
CA ASP A 126 12.06 -6.99 -2.25
C ASP A 126 12.53 -6.64 -0.81
N GLY A 127 13.06 -7.63 -0.09
CA GLY A 127 13.49 -7.45 1.31
C GLY A 127 14.49 -6.31 1.51
N ALA A 128 15.41 -6.07 0.55
CA ALA A 128 16.37 -4.96 0.61
C ALA A 128 15.67 -3.59 0.55
N GLY A 129 14.75 -3.39 -0.39
CA GLY A 129 13.95 -2.17 -0.51
C GLY A 129 13.10 -1.92 0.74
N ARG A 130 12.44 -2.94 1.25
CA ARG A 130 11.63 -2.85 2.48
C ARG A 130 12.48 -2.55 3.72
N ARG A 131 13.68 -3.12 3.82
CA ARG A 131 14.63 -2.80 4.90
C ARG A 131 15.05 -1.33 4.84
N ALA A 132 15.35 -0.80 3.67
CA ALA A 132 15.68 0.61 3.50
C ALA A 132 14.52 1.53 3.95
N LEU A 133 13.28 1.15 3.68
CA LEU A 133 12.08 1.86 4.16
C LEU A 133 11.93 1.82 5.68
N ALA A 134 12.16 0.65 6.29
CA ALA A 134 12.12 0.52 7.74
C ALA A 134 13.21 1.37 8.39
N ILE A 135 14.42 1.40 7.86
CA ILE A 135 15.52 2.25 8.35
C ILE A 135 15.12 3.73 8.30
N ARG A 136 14.54 4.21 7.20
CA ARG A 136 14.04 5.59 7.09
C ARG A 136 12.94 5.91 8.11
N ALA A 137 12.00 4.99 8.29
CA ALA A 137 10.93 5.14 9.27
C ALA A 137 11.49 5.21 10.71
N LEU A 138 12.46 4.35 11.05
CA LEU A 138 13.15 4.37 12.34
C LEU A 138 13.94 5.67 12.56
N GLY A 139 14.58 6.20 11.50
CA GLY A 139 15.24 7.50 11.56
C GLY A 139 14.28 8.62 11.96
N ARG A 140 13.08 8.64 11.36
CA ARG A 140 12.03 9.61 11.72
C ARG A 140 11.57 9.46 13.17
N ILE A 141 11.35 8.24 13.66
CA ILE A 141 10.96 8.00 15.06
C ILE A 141 12.02 8.54 16.02
N ARG A 142 13.31 8.24 15.78
CA ARG A 142 14.42 8.76 16.60
C ARG A 142 14.48 10.29 16.58
N GLN A 143 14.26 10.90 15.43
CA GLN A 143 14.18 12.36 15.32
C GLN A 143 13.03 12.92 16.14
N GLN A 144 11.83 12.31 16.11
CA GLN A 144 10.69 12.74 16.91
C GLN A 144 10.94 12.55 18.42
N GLN A 145 11.66 11.51 18.82
CA GLN A 145 12.10 11.31 20.22
C GLN A 145 13.10 12.40 20.64
N ALA A 146 14.09 12.71 19.79
CA ALA A 146 15.07 13.75 20.06
C ALA A 146 14.43 15.14 20.17
N LEU A 147 13.36 15.41 19.41
CA LEU A 147 12.58 16.65 19.48
C LEU A 147 11.55 16.67 20.62
N GLY A 148 11.42 15.58 21.39
CA GLY A 148 10.46 15.46 22.49
C GLY A 148 9.00 15.24 22.08
N TYR A 149 8.72 15.00 20.79
CA TYR A 149 7.37 14.66 20.32
C TYR A 149 6.96 13.22 20.61
N LEU A 150 7.92 12.32 20.79
CA LEU A 150 7.73 10.95 21.24
C LEU A 150 8.55 10.72 22.52
N ALA A 151 8.03 9.89 23.42
CA ALA A 151 8.73 9.50 24.63
C ALA A 151 10.02 8.72 24.31
N GLY A 152 11.15 9.19 24.84
CA GLY A 152 12.49 8.65 24.56
C GLY A 152 12.76 7.29 25.19
N GLU A 153 11.97 6.89 26.21
CA GLU A 153 12.08 5.62 26.91
C GLU A 153 11.70 4.40 26.08
N PHE A 154 10.91 4.59 25.00
CA PHE A 154 10.51 3.49 24.14
C PHE A 154 11.55 3.18 23.06
N GLU A 155 11.83 1.91 22.88
CA GLU A 155 12.70 1.45 21.81
C GLU A 155 12.05 1.75 20.44
N PRO A 156 12.74 2.45 19.51
CA PRO A 156 12.15 2.90 18.23
C PRO A 156 11.57 1.79 17.36
N ARG A 157 12.15 0.59 17.40
CA ARG A 157 11.66 -0.55 16.61
C ARG A 157 10.33 -1.06 17.13
N HIS A 158 10.16 -1.10 18.46
CA HIS A 158 8.90 -1.50 19.08
C HIS A 158 7.81 -0.46 18.85
N LEU A 159 8.15 0.83 18.90
CA LEU A 159 7.22 1.90 18.53
C LEU A 159 6.76 1.76 17.05
N LEU A 160 7.69 1.55 16.14
CA LEU A 160 7.33 1.37 14.72
C LEU A 160 6.43 0.15 14.51
N LEU A 161 6.72 -0.96 15.19
CA LEU A 161 5.90 -2.17 15.13
C LEU A 161 4.50 -1.92 15.67
N ALA A 162 4.37 -1.30 16.84
CA ALA A 162 3.09 -0.96 17.46
C ALA A 162 2.26 0.00 16.57
N MET A 163 2.88 1.03 16.03
CA MET A 163 2.22 1.99 15.14
C MET A 163 1.68 1.30 13.86
N ARG A 164 2.46 0.39 13.26
CA ARG A 164 2.01 -0.40 12.12
C ARG A 164 0.86 -1.33 12.49
N SER A 165 0.95 -2.01 13.64
CA SER A 165 -0.12 -2.88 14.12
C SER A 165 -1.42 -2.11 14.32
N LEU A 166 -1.39 -0.97 14.97
CA LEU A 166 -2.57 -0.12 15.18
C LEU A 166 -3.23 0.33 13.87
N THR A 167 -2.45 0.59 12.84
CA THR A 167 -2.98 1.10 11.56
C THR A 167 -3.42 0.00 10.61
N MET A 168 -2.95 -1.24 10.78
CA MET A 168 -3.23 -2.34 9.85
C MET A 168 -4.15 -3.42 10.46
N PHE A 169 -4.07 -3.66 11.75
CA PHE A 169 -4.80 -4.75 12.42
C PHE A 169 -6.30 -4.79 12.09
N PRO A 170 -7.05 -3.66 12.12
CA PRO A 170 -8.48 -3.73 11.80
C PRO A 170 -8.77 -4.21 10.37
N MET A 171 -7.87 -3.94 9.43
CA MET A 171 -8.00 -4.35 8.03
C MET A 171 -7.52 -5.78 7.81
N ALA A 172 -6.47 -6.21 8.52
CA ALA A 172 -5.92 -7.56 8.44
C ALA A 172 -6.83 -8.59 9.12
N PHE A 173 -7.51 -8.19 10.21
CA PHE A 173 -8.41 -9.07 10.98
C PHE A 173 -9.81 -8.48 11.12
N PRO A 174 -10.55 -8.26 9.99
CA PRO A 174 -11.81 -7.52 10.01
C PRO A 174 -12.92 -8.22 10.82
N GLN A 175 -12.91 -9.55 10.89
CA GLN A 175 -13.88 -10.30 11.69
C GLN A 175 -13.65 -10.07 13.19
N LEU A 176 -12.38 -10.12 13.63
CA LEU A 176 -12.01 -9.87 15.02
C LEU A 176 -12.26 -8.41 15.40
N ALA A 177 -11.91 -7.46 14.53
CA ALA A 177 -12.20 -6.05 14.73
C ALA A 177 -13.70 -5.81 14.90
N ARG A 178 -14.54 -6.44 14.06
CA ARG A 178 -16.01 -6.38 14.18
C ARG A 178 -16.52 -7.00 15.49
N LEU A 179 -15.95 -8.14 15.90
CA LEU A 179 -16.31 -8.79 17.17
C LEU A 179 -16.06 -7.86 18.36
N ILE A 180 -14.90 -7.19 18.38
CA ILE A 180 -14.50 -6.30 19.48
C ILE A 180 -15.31 -4.99 19.49
N THR A 181 -15.59 -4.44 18.31
CA THR A 181 -16.14 -3.07 18.19
C THR A 181 -17.65 -3.04 17.89
N GLY A 182 -18.24 -4.20 17.56
CA GLY A 182 -19.64 -4.30 17.14
C GLY A 182 -19.92 -3.77 15.73
N GLN A 183 -18.90 -3.26 15.00
CA GLN A 183 -19.09 -2.61 13.71
C GLN A 183 -18.10 -3.16 12.64
N PRO A 184 -18.55 -3.28 11.37
CA PRO A 184 -17.66 -3.68 10.30
C PRO A 184 -16.64 -2.57 10.00
N VAL A 185 -15.42 -2.96 9.65
CA VAL A 185 -14.32 -2.02 9.36
C VAL A 185 -14.59 -1.15 8.13
N SER A 186 -15.44 -1.61 7.22
CA SER A 186 -15.93 -0.85 6.06
C SER A 186 -16.89 0.28 6.42
N ASN A 187 -17.45 0.30 7.65
CA ASN A 187 -18.37 1.35 8.09
C ASN A 187 -17.64 2.70 8.20
N PRO A 188 -18.07 3.76 7.50
CA PRO A 188 -17.45 5.09 7.56
C PRO A 188 -17.45 5.70 8.98
N HIS A 189 -18.48 5.41 9.79
CA HIS A 189 -18.52 5.87 11.18
C HIS A 189 -17.42 5.21 12.02
N PHE A 190 -17.25 3.89 11.90
CA PHE A 190 -16.14 3.18 12.54
C PHE A 190 -14.80 3.79 12.13
N GLN A 191 -14.56 3.98 10.82
CA GLN A 191 -13.31 4.53 10.30
C GLN A 191 -13.01 5.92 10.86
N LYS A 192 -14.03 6.78 10.92
CA LYS A 192 -13.92 8.12 11.53
C LYS A 192 -13.53 8.04 13.01
N LYS A 193 -14.29 7.26 13.79
CA LYS A 193 -14.06 7.10 15.24
C LYS A 193 -12.72 6.48 15.57
N TYR A 194 -12.31 5.47 14.80
CA TYR A 194 -11.01 4.85 15.01
C TYR A 194 -9.84 5.78 14.64
N ALA A 195 -9.98 6.59 13.59
CA ALA A 195 -8.99 7.61 13.26
C ALA A 195 -8.89 8.69 14.37
N GLU A 196 -10.02 9.13 14.95
CA GLU A 196 -10.05 10.04 16.11
C GLU A 196 -9.38 9.40 17.33
N PHE A 197 -9.65 8.12 17.58
CA PHE A 197 -8.98 7.35 18.63
C PHE A 197 -7.46 7.33 18.43
N LEU A 198 -6.98 7.00 17.22
CA LEU A 198 -5.55 6.96 16.91
C LEU A 198 -4.86 8.30 17.15
N LYS A 199 -5.53 9.41 16.81
CA LYS A 199 -5.02 10.76 17.08
C LYS A 199 -4.84 11.00 18.59
N LYS A 200 -5.85 10.67 19.39
CA LYS A 200 -5.81 10.82 20.85
C LYS A 200 -4.79 9.88 21.47
N PHE A 201 -4.73 8.64 21.00
CA PHE A 201 -3.78 7.63 21.47
C PHE A 201 -2.34 8.09 21.24
N ALA A 202 -2.04 8.60 20.04
CA ALA A 202 -0.71 9.14 19.75
C ALA A 202 -0.32 10.29 20.69
N ALA A 203 -1.26 11.18 21.00
CA ALA A 203 -1.01 12.30 21.92
C ALA A 203 -0.67 11.85 23.35
N ALA A 204 -1.12 10.65 23.77
CA ALA A 204 -0.78 10.10 25.08
C ALA A 204 0.68 9.65 25.19
N PHE A 205 1.35 9.35 24.05
CA PHE A 205 2.77 8.99 23.99
C PHE A 205 3.70 10.17 23.74
N GLN A 206 3.17 11.39 23.68
CA GLN A 206 4.01 12.59 23.61
C GLN A 206 4.67 12.85 24.96
N SER A 207 5.96 13.19 24.94
CA SER A 207 6.65 13.58 26.17
C SER A 207 6.08 14.88 26.74
N ALA A 208 6.21 15.09 28.07
CA ALA A 208 5.76 16.32 28.70
C ALA A 208 6.42 17.58 28.13
N GLY A 209 7.64 17.46 27.56
CA GLY A 209 8.36 18.56 26.90
C GLY A 209 7.80 18.94 25.54
N GLY A 210 7.31 17.97 24.75
CA GLY A 210 6.69 18.22 23.45
C GLY A 210 5.35 18.96 23.55
N ARG A 211 4.66 18.85 24.68
CA ARG A 211 3.42 19.60 24.95
C ARG A 211 3.64 21.10 25.14
N ARG A 212 4.77 21.51 25.71
CA ARG A 212 5.11 22.92 25.95
C ARG A 212 5.43 23.69 24.65
N ASN A 213 6.01 23.04 23.65
CA ASN A 213 6.37 23.73 22.40
C ASN A 213 5.17 24.02 21.47
N LYS A 214 4.06 23.27 21.57
CA LYS A 214 2.87 23.56 20.75
C LYS A 214 2.10 24.82 21.23
N THR A 215 2.17 25.17 22.51
CA THR A 215 1.51 26.38 23.06
C THR A 215 2.26 27.67 22.78
N ASN A 216 3.53 27.63 22.39
CA ASN A 216 4.32 28.84 22.12
C ASN A 216 4.30 29.30 20.66
N PHE A 217 3.65 28.59 19.74
CA PHE A 217 3.48 28.99 18.34
C PHE A 217 2.07 29.49 17.98
N GLU A 218 1.15 29.53 18.96
CA GLU A 218 -0.23 30.02 18.79
C GLU A 218 -0.51 31.37 19.49
N ASN A 219 0.55 32.11 19.90
CA ASN A 219 0.43 33.49 20.40
C ASN A 219 1.14 34.50 19.52
#